data_2f1faf1bf6a7b8f5f3db3ad6c02ef31e
#
_entry.id   2f1faf1bf6a7b8f5f3db3ad6c02ef31e
#
_cell.length_a   1.000
_cell.length_b   1.000
_cell.length_c   1.000
_cell.angle_alpha   90.00
_cell.angle_beta   90.00
_cell.angle_gamma   90.00
#
_symmetry.space_group_name_H-M   'P 1'
#
loop_
_entity.id
_entity.type
_entity.pdbx_description
1 polymer ?
#
loop_
_entity_poly.entity_id
_entity_poly.type
_entity_poly.pdbx_seq_one_letter_code
_entity_poly.pdbx_strand_id
1 'polypeptide(L)'
;MLLIVAILGSVATVMLESVQSWQADHSGVLRTLEWIFTVLFTVEYGLRVWSVRRTRDYVLSPFGIIDLISVLPTYLSLLFPGGQILAVIRVLRVMRVFRVLKLVRYVGEASVLMQAVKAARFKIAVFVLAVLCIVVVVGSLMYIVEGASAGFTSIPRGVYWAVVTLTTVGYGDIAPVTALGQALASVVMIMGYGIIAVPTGIITAELALAHRDAVAHRLCEACGISESDTAAKYCRRCGHELI
;
A
#
# COMPACT_ATOMS: atom_id res chain seq x y z
N MET A 1 -17.21 13.32 2.16
CA MET A 1 -16.55 14.34 1.32
C MET A 1 -15.68 15.31 2.13
N LEU A 2 -16.21 16.01 3.13
CA LEU A 2 -15.47 17.05 3.90
C LEU A 2 -14.17 16.50 4.54
N LEU A 3 -14.21 15.31 5.15
CA LEU A 3 -13.02 14.66 5.74
C LEU A 3 -11.94 14.32 4.72
N ILE A 4 -12.32 13.87 3.52
CA ILE A 4 -11.37 13.58 2.45
C ILE A 4 -10.63 14.86 2.04
N VAL A 5 -11.36 15.96 1.87
CA VAL A 5 -10.78 17.28 1.55
C VAL A 5 -9.84 17.73 2.68
N ALA A 6 -10.23 17.55 3.94
CA ALA A 6 -9.38 17.90 5.09
C ALA A 6 -8.10 17.05 5.13
N ILE A 7 -8.18 15.74 4.85
CA ILE A 7 -7.00 14.85 4.79
C ILE A 7 -6.07 15.31 3.67
N LEU A 8 -6.57 15.51 2.46
CA LEU A 8 -5.77 15.95 1.32
C LEU A 8 -5.14 17.33 1.58
N GLY A 9 -5.91 18.27 2.13
CA GLY A 9 -5.41 19.59 2.50
C GLY A 9 -4.30 19.53 3.56
N SER A 10 -4.45 18.65 4.57
CA SER A 10 -3.42 18.48 5.59
C SER A 10 -2.13 17.84 5.02
N VAL A 11 -2.25 16.88 4.10
CA VAL A 11 -1.09 16.29 3.42
C VAL A 11 -0.39 17.33 2.55
N ALA A 12 -1.16 18.13 1.77
CA ALA A 12 -0.60 19.21 0.98
C ALA A 12 0.15 20.24 1.86
N THR A 13 -0.38 20.57 3.04
CA THR A 13 0.30 21.47 4.00
C THR A 13 1.64 20.89 4.45
N VAL A 14 1.71 19.59 4.79
CA VAL A 14 2.97 18.92 5.17
C VAL A 14 3.96 18.90 4.00
N MET A 15 3.50 18.68 2.78
CA MET A 15 4.35 18.71 1.57
C MET A 15 4.92 20.11 1.34
N LEU A 16 4.10 21.16 1.46
CA LEU A 16 4.55 22.56 1.31
C LEU A 16 5.53 22.94 2.44
N GLU A 17 5.31 22.47 3.68
CA GLU A 17 6.23 22.69 4.80
C GLU A 17 7.61 22.04 4.56
N SER A 18 7.70 20.99 3.73
CA SER A 18 8.98 20.36 3.38
C SER A 18 9.83 21.17 2.39
N VAL A 19 9.23 22.12 1.68
CA VAL A 19 9.91 23.00 0.69
C VAL A 19 10.51 24.20 1.41
N GLN A 20 11.84 24.31 1.42
CA GLN A 20 12.56 25.33 2.20
C GLN A 20 12.15 26.77 1.87
N SER A 21 11.93 27.10 0.59
CA SER A 21 11.48 28.43 0.16
C SER A 21 10.12 28.79 0.74
N TRP A 22 9.16 27.89 0.67
CA TRP A 22 7.81 28.06 1.22
C TRP A 22 7.80 28.14 2.74
N GLN A 23 8.62 27.32 3.40
CA GLN A 23 8.75 27.34 4.85
C GLN A 23 9.32 28.68 5.35
N ALA A 24 10.26 29.29 4.64
CA ALA A 24 10.84 30.57 5.00
C ALA A 24 9.80 31.70 4.95
N ASP A 25 9.02 31.77 3.86
CA ASP A 25 8.10 32.87 3.61
C ASP A 25 6.74 32.74 4.35
N HIS A 26 6.28 31.50 4.57
CA HIS A 26 4.91 31.22 5.04
C HIS A 26 4.84 30.36 6.32
N SER A 27 5.91 30.30 7.11
CA SER A 27 5.98 29.44 8.31
C SER A 27 4.84 29.62 9.29
N GLY A 28 4.37 30.84 9.49
CA GLY A 28 3.23 31.14 10.37
C GLY A 28 1.92 30.56 9.88
N VAL A 29 1.63 30.72 8.57
CA VAL A 29 0.40 30.22 7.96
C VAL A 29 0.40 28.67 7.94
N LEU A 30 1.50 28.04 7.54
CA LEU A 30 1.64 26.59 7.51
C LEU A 30 1.44 25.99 8.91
N ARG A 31 2.05 26.59 9.93
CA ARG A 31 1.88 26.16 11.32
C ARG A 31 0.44 26.30 11.82
N THR A 32 -0.24 27.38 11.46
CA THR A 32 -1.65 27.58 11.83
C THR A 32 -2.55 26.54 11.17
N LEU A 33 -2.38 26.31 9.86
CA LEU A 33 -3.11 25.26 9.14
C LEU A 33 -2.87 23.88 9.73
N GLU A 34 -1.63 23.56 10.08
CA GLU A 34 -1.30 22.31 10.74
C GLU A 34 -2.07 22.12 12.05
N TRP A 35 -2.12 23.17 12.90
CA TRP A 35 -2.88 23.10 14.14
C TRP A 35 -4.37 22.95 13.90
N ILE A 36 -4.94 23.64 12.91
CA ILE A 36 -6.35 23.49 12.53
C ILE A 36 -6.65 22.03 12.16
N PHE A 37 -5.84 21.42 11.29
CA PHE A 37 -6.02 20.01 10.91
C PHE A 37 -5.80 19.07 12.09
N THR A 38 -4.81 19.33 12.95
CA THR A 38 -4.54 18.49 14.11
C THR A 38 -5.72 18.49 15.09
N VAL A 39 -6.26 19.67 15.41
CA VAL A 39 -7.44 19.81 16.29
C VAL A 39 -8.65 19.12 15.64
N LEU A 40 -8.89 19.34 14.35
CA LEU A 40 -9.98 18.70 13.62
C LEU A 40 -9.92 17.18 13.73
N PHE A 41 -8.74 16.58 13.47
CA PHE A 41 -8.56 15.13 13.54
C PHE A 41 -8.57 14.61 14.98
N THR A 42 -8.17 15.40 15.96
CA THR A 42 -8.27 15.04 17.38
C THR A 42 -9.74 14.97 17.81
N VAL A 43 -10.54 15.95 17.43
CA VAL A 43 -11.99 15.97 17.70
C VAL A 43 -12.67 14.80 17.00
N GLU A 44 -12.33 14.55 15.72
CA GLU A 44 -12.83 13.40 14.95
C GLU A 44 -12.53 12.07 15.66
N TYR A 45 -11.28 11.88 16.09
CA TYR A 45 -10.87 10.68 16.82
C TYR A 45 -11.59 10.54 18.15
N GLY A 46 -11.68 11.62 18.93
CA GLY A 46 -12.40 11.65 20.20
C GLY A 46 -13.89 11.29 20.05
N LEU A 47 -14.58 11.85 19.06
CA LEU A 47 -15.98 11.55 18.76
C LEU A 47 -16.16 10.07 18.36
N ARG A 48 -15.24 9.50 17.58
CA ARG A 48 -15.26 8.10 17.20
C ARG A 48 -15.08 7.17 18.40
N VAL A 49 -14.09 7.46 19.24
CA VAL A 49 -13.83 6.74 20.49
C VAL A 49 -15.05 6.79 21.42
N TRP A 50 -15.72 7.93 21.51
CA TRP A 50 -16.93 8.09 22.32
C TRP A 50 -18.15 7.35 21.76
N SER A 51 -18.27 7.29 20.42
CA SER A 51 -19.42 6.64 19.75
C SER A 51 -19.37 5.12 19.79
N VAL A 52 -18.23 4.51 20.13
CA VAL A 52 -18.03 3.06 20.12
C VAL A 52 -18.33 2.46 21.52
N ARG A 53 -19.12 1.39 21.56
CA ARG A 53 -19.54 0.73 22.81
C ARG A 53 -18.36 0.11 23.58
N ARG A 54 -17.28 -0.28 22.91
CA ARG A 54 -16.03 -0.82 23.49
C ARG A 54 -14.83 -0.04 22.95
N THR A 55 -14.41 0.98 23.68
CA THR A 55 -13.29 1.86 23.35
C THR A 55 -11.99 1.12 23.01
N ARG A 56 -11.67 0.05 23.77
CA ARG A 56 -10.44 -0.73 23.55
C ARG A 56 -10.42 -1.42 22.19
N ASP A 57 -11.55 -1.97 21.75
CA ASP A 57 -11.64 -2.67 20.47
C ASP A 57 -11.43 -1.72 19.29
N TYR A 58 -11.86 -0.47 19.42
CA TYR A 58 -11.64 0.56 18.41
C TYR A 58 -10.19 1.06 18.41
N VAL A 59 -9.64 1.42 19.56
CA VAL A 59 -8.27 1.96 19.68
C VAL A 59 -7.23 0.97 19.17
N LEU A 60 -7.43 -0.34 19.43
CA LEU A 60 -6.56 -1.41 18.94
C LEU A 60 -6.89 -1.88 17.52
N SER A 61 -7.96 -1.40 16.91
CA SER A 61 -8.28 -1.69 15.52
C SER A 61 -7.29 -1.03 14.56
N PRO A 62 -7.07 -1.58 13.36
CA PRO A 62 -6.21 -0.95 12.34
C PRO A 62 -6.59 0.50 12.07
N PHE A 63 -7.89 0.82 12.04
CA PHE A 63 -8.38 2.17 11.81
C PHE A 63 -8.16 3.11 13.00
N GLY A 64 -8.29 2.61 14.23
CA GLY A 64 -8.00 3.37 15.43
C GLY A 64 -6.51 3.71 15.56
N ILE A 65 -5.64 2.77 15.21
CA ILE A 65 -4.19 2.98 15.18
C ILE A 65 -3.81 4.02 14.12
N ILE A 66 -4.40 3.97 12.93
CA ILE A 66 -4.18 4.97 11.87
C ILE A 66 -4.61 6.37 12.36
N ASP A 67 -5.78 6.48 12.98
CA ASP A 67 -6.26 7.75 13.53
C ASP A 67 -5.31 8.28 14.62
N LEU A 68 -4.83 7.43 15.52
CA LEU A 68 -3.88 7.80 16.56
C LEU A 68 -2.54 8.27 15.98
N ILE A 69 -1.94 7.51 15.06
CA ILE A 69 -0.67 7.86 14.40
C ILE A 69 -0.78 9.17 13.63
N SER A 70 -1.96 9.50 13.10
CA SER A 70 -2.18 10.74 12.36
C SER A 70 -2.13 12.00 13.23
N VAL A 71 -2.37 11.89 14.53
CA VAL A 71 -2.46 13.00 15.49
C VAL A 71 -1.25 13.05 16.43
N LEU A 72 -0.76 11.89 16.86
CA LEU A 72 0.29 11.71 17.86
C LEU A 72 1.58 12.50 17.58
N PRO A 73 2.14 12.56 16.35
CA PRO A 73 3.41 13.23 16.08
C PRO A 73 3.39 14.71 16.42
N THR A 74 2.27 15.41 16.23
CA THR A 74 2.16 16.84 16.54
C THR A 74 2.22 17.07 18.03
N TYR A 75 1.54 16.25 18.84
CA TYR A 75 1.60 16.38 20.32
C TYR A 75 2.95 15.95 20.89
N LEU A 76 3.57 14.88 20.34
CA LEU A 76 4.92 14.48 20.75
C LEU A 76 5.96 15.58 20.48
N SER A 77 5.82 16.31 19.37
CA SER A 77 6.74 17.43 19.07
C SER A 77 6.69 18.57 20.11
N LEU A 78 5.60 18.70 20.89
CA LEU A 78 5.50 19.67 21.99
C LEU A 78 6.19 19.20 23.27
N LEU A 79 6.28 17.87 23.48
CA LEU A 79 6.87 17.30 24.70
C LEU A 79 8.41 17.32 24.67
N PHE A 80 9.02 17.51 23.49
CA PHE A 80 10.46 17.50 23.30
C PHE A 80 11.02 18.85 22.81
N PRO A 81 11.00 19.93 23.61
CA PRO A 81 11.43 21.26 23.18
C PRO A 81 12.94 21.49 23.18
N GLY A 82 13.78 20.44 23.21
CA GLY A 82 15.22 20.56 23.40
C GLY A 82 16.06 20.34 22.12
N GLY A 83 17.08 21.16 21.92
CA GLY A 83 17.94 21.21 20.72
C GLY A 83 18.77 19.95 20.39
N GLN A 84 18.90 19.01 21.30
CA GLN A 84 19.64 17.75 21.07
C GLN A 84 18.81 16.68 20.32
N ILE A 85 17.52 16.90 20.16
CA ILE A 85 16.58 15.94 19.53
C ILE A 85 16.04 16.46 18.19
N LEU A 86 16.77 17.33 17.52
CA LEU A 86 16.36 17.89 16.22
C LEU A 86 16.03 16.82 15.17
N ALA A 87 16.76 15.70 15.19
CA ALA A 87 16.50 14.57 14.30
C ALA A 87 15.14 13.91 14.58
N VAL A 88 14.79 13.72 15.86
CA VAL A 88 13.50 13.14 16.27
C VAL A 88 12.34 14.06 15.87
N ILE A 89 12.49 15.36 16.12
CA ILE A 89 11.48 16.35 15.74
C ILE A 89 11.27 16.34 14.21
N ARG A 90 12.34 16.20 13.43
CA ARG A 90 12.26 16.10 11.97
C ARG A 90 11.51 14.83 11.54
N VAL A 91 11.81 13.68 12.14
CA VAL A 91 11.11 12.41 11.86
C VAL A 91 9.62 12.53 12.24
N LEU A 92 9.30 13.05 13.42
CA LEU A 92 7.92 13.26 13.85
C LEU A 92 7.14 14.19 12.89
N ARG A 93 7.82 15.22 12.34
CA ARG A 93 7.22 16.09 11.33
C ARG A 93 6.87 15.32 10.05
N VAL A 94 7.79 14.49 9.55
CA VAL A 94 7.55 13.65 8.36
C VAL A 94 6.46 12.61 8.62
N MET A 95 6.38 12.04 9.83
CA MET A 95 5.34 11.07 10.18
C MET A 95 3.89 11.61 10.05
N ARG A 96 3.71 12.92 10.02
CA ARG A 96 2.38 13.54 9.78
C ARG A 96 1.79 13.17 8.41
N VAL A 97 2.63 12.79 7.43
CA VAL A 97 2.16 12.34 6.11
C VAL A 97 1.29 11.07 6.22
N PHE A 98 1.47 10.26 7.28
CA PHE A 98 0.63 9.07 7.50
C PHE A 98 -0.87 9.37 7.69
N ARG A 99 -1.24 10.65 7.84
CA ARG A 99 -2.65 11.07 7.78
C ARG A 99 -3.34 10.63 6.49
N VAL A 100 -2.59 10.47 5.40
CA VAL A 100 -3.11 9.94 4.12
C VAL A 100 -3.72 8.55 4.27
N LEU A 101 -3.22 7.73 5.21
CA LEU A 101 -3.75 6.38 5.48
C LEU A 101 -5.21 6.40 5.96
N LYS A 102 -5.71 7.54 6.49
CA LYS A 102 -7.13 7.71 6.83
C LYS A 102 -8.04 7.55 5.62
N LEU A 103 -7.53 7.79 4.40
CA LEU A 103 -8.30 7.60 3.15
C LEU A 103 -8.70 6.15 2.91
N VAL A 104 -7.93 5.17 3.42
CA VAL A 104 -8.23 3.74 3.26
C VAL A 104 -9.63 3.38 3.76
N ARG A 105 -10.14 4.10 4.76
CA ARG A 105 -11.50 3.91 5.29
C ARG A 105 -12.61 4.23 4.28
N TYR A 106 -12.34 5.13 3.33
CA TYR A 106 -13.33 5.60 2.35
C TYR A 106 -13.36 4.78 1.07
N VAL A 107 -12.47 3.79 0.96
CA VAL A 107 -12.44 2.86 -0.17
C VAL A 107 -13.38 1.70 0.14
N GLY A 108 -14.67 1.85 -0.19
CA GLY A 108 -15.72 0.87 0.13
C GLY A 108 -15.46 -0.53 -0.43
N GLU A 109 -14.89 -0.61 -1.63
CA GLU A 109 -14.59 -1.88 -2.31
C GLU A 109 -13.26 -2.54 -1.86
N ALA A 110 -12.51 -1.90 -0.96
CA ALA A 110 -11.27 -2.47 -0.44
C ALA A 110 -11.47 -3.84 0.25
N SER A 111 -12.67 -4.13 0.73
CA SER A 111 -12.99 -5.42 1.34
C SER A 111 -12.94 -6.57 0.33
N VAL A 112 -13.44 -6.39 -0.88
CA VAL A 112 -13.44 -7.39 -1.95
C VAL A 112 -12.00 -7.65 -2.42
N LEU A 113 -11.24 -6.58 -2.65
CA LEU A 113 -9.83 -6.69 -3.00
C LEU A 113 -9.02 -7.38 -1.89
N MET A 114 -9.27 -7.04 -0.63
CA MET A 114 -8.60 -7.67 0.51
C MET A 114 -8.93 -9.16 0.64
N GLN A 115 -10.15 -9.56 0.35
CA GLN A 115 -10.54 -10.99 0.32
C GLN A 115 -9.80 -11.72 -0.81
N ALA A 116 -9.74 -11.18 -2.01
CA ALA A 116 -9.00 -11.76 -3.13
C ALA A 116 -7.49 -11.89 -2.81
N VAL A 117 -6.87 -10.86 -2.23
CA VAL A 117 -5.46 -10.90 -1.80
C VAL A 117 -5.24 -11.95 -0.70
N LYS A 118 -6.15 -12.06 0.28
CA LYS A 118 -6.08 -13.11 1.31
C LYS A 118 -6.21 -14.51 0.72
N ALA A 119 -7.09 -14.72 -0.25
CA ALA A 119 -7.23 -16.00 -0.95
C ALA A 119 -5.95 -16.34 -1.74
N ALA A 120 -5.36 -15.34 -2.41
CA ALA A 120 -4.15 -15.48 -3.21
C ALA A 120 -2.85 -15.59 -2.40
N ARG A 121 -2.84 -15.32 -1.08
CA ARG A 121 -1.64 -15.09 -0.27
C ARG A 121 -0.54 -16.15 -0.42
N PHE A 122 -0.89 -17.42 -0.44
CA PHE A 122 0.08 -18.50 -0.58
C PHE A 122 0.67 -18.55 -1.99
N LYS A 123 -0.13 -18.34 -3.04
CA LYS A 123 0.32 -18.26 -4.43
C LYS A 123 1.27 -17.07 -4.62
N ILE A 124 0.92 -15.91 -4.04
CA ILE A 124 1.75 -14.71 -4.04
C ILE A 124 3.06 -14.96 -3.27
N ALA A 125 3.01 -15.59 -2.10
CA ALA A 125 4.20 -15.86 -1.29
C ALA A 125 5.20 -16.77 -2.03
N VAL A 126 4.72 -17.84 -2.66
CA VAL A 126 5.56 -18.74 -3.47
C VAL A 126 6.16 -17.99 -4.65
N PHE A 127 5.37 -17.17 -5.33
CA PHE A 127 5.84 -16.33 -6.42
C PHE A 127 6.93 -15.33 -5.98
N VAL A 128 6.71 -14.61 -4.88
CA VAL A 128 7.69 -13.65 -4.34
C VAL A 128 8.99 -14.36 -3.95
N LEU A 129 8.89 -15.55 -3.33
CA LEU A 129 10.07 -16.36 -3.01
C LEU A 129 10.84 -16.75 -4.27
N ALA A 130 10.14 -17.19 -5.32
CA ALA A 130 10.78 -17.53 -6.61
C ALA A 130 11.50 -16.31 -7.21
N VAL A 131 10.86 -15.13 -7.21
CA VAL A 131 11.48 -13.89 -7.69
C VAL A 131 12.70 -13.52 -6.85
N LEU A 132 12.64 -13.64 -5.52
CA LEU A 132 13.79 -13.40 -4.64
C LEU A 132 14.96 -14.33 -4.98
N CYS A 133 14.70 -15.61 -5.22
CA CYS A 133 15.73 -16.53 -5.67
C CYS A 133 16.34 -16.11 -7.02
N ILE A 134 15.49 -15.73 -7.98
CA ILE A 134 15.95 -15.27 -9.31
C ILE A 134 16.84 -14.04 -9.18
N VAL A 135 16.44 -13.02 -8.42
CA VAL A 135 17.24 -11.78 -8.28
C VAL A 135 18.57 -12.03 -7.59
N VAL A 136 18.62 -12.95 -6.61
CA VAL A 136 19.89 -13.34 -5.96
C VAL A 136 20.81 -14.06 -6.92
N VAL A 137 20.29 -15.03 -7.68
CA VAL A 137 21.09 -15.79 -8.67
C VAL A 137 21.58 -14.87 -9.79
N VAL A 138 20.69 -14.09 -10.39
CA VAL A 138 21.03 -13.15 -11.46
C VAL A 138 22.01 -12.07 -10.97
N GLY A 139 21.77 -11.49 -9.80
CA GLY A 139 22.67 -10.50 -9.22
C GLY A 139 24.06 -11.03 -8.92
N SER A 140 24.15 -12.29 -8.45
CA SER A 140 25.43 -12.97 -8.22
C SER A 140 26.17 -13.27 -9.53
N LEU A 141 25.45 -13.70 -10.55
CA LEU A 141 26.02 -13.93 -11.89
C LEU A 141 26.58 -12.63 -12.47
N MET A 142 25.83 -11.54 -12.39
CA MET A 142 26.27 -10.23 -12.89
C MET A 142 27.49 -9.70 -12.14
N TYR A 143 27.56 -9.94 -10.82
CA TYR A 143 28.74 -9.61 -10.02
C TYR A 143 30.01 -10.34 -10.53
N ILE A 144 29.86 -11.63 -10.89
CA ILE A 144 30.99 -12.43 -11.39
C ILE A 144 31.38 -12.02 -12.81
N VAL A 145 30.40 -11.78 -13.70
CA VAL A 145 30.61 -11.52 -15.13
C VAL A 145 31.13 -10.11 -15.38
N GLU A 146 30.56 -9.11 -14.71
CA GLU A 146 30.86 -7.70 -14.98
C GLU A 146 31.94 -7.13 -14.03
N GLY A 147 31.92 -7.55 -12.77
CA GLY A 147 32.90 -7.12 -11.77
C GLY A 147 32.78 -5.67 -11.34
N ALA A 148 33.78 -5.21 -10.55
CA ALA A 148 33.76 -3.90 -9.94
C ALA A 148 33.90 -2.74 -10.93
N SER A 149 34.54 -2.94 -12.08
CA SER A 149 34.78 -1.92 -13.10
C SER A 149 33.48 -1.44 -13.77
N ALA A 150 32.47 -2.31 -13.87
CA ALA A 150 31.13 -1.98 -14.39
C ALA A 150 30.14 -1.54 -13.29
N GLY A 151 30.62 -1.32 -12.07
CA GLY A 151 29.79 -0.90 -10.94
C GLY A 151 29.20 -2.06 -10.13
N PHE A 152 29.40 -3.32 -10.51
CA PHE A 152 28.97 -4.50 -9.75
C PHE A 152 29.99 -4.85 -8.64
N THR A 153 30.13 -3.95 -7.66
CA THR A 153 31.18 -4.03 -6.61
C THR A 153 30.89 -5.09 -5.54
N SER A 154 29.67 -5.63 -5.48
CA SER A 154 29.26 -6.66 -4.53
C SER A 154 28.01 -7.39 -4.98
N ILE A 155 27.76 -8.59 -4.43
CA ILE A 155 26.52 -9.35 -4.71
C ILE A 155 25.25 -8.53 -4.38
N PRO A 156 25.13 -7.85 -3.21
CA PRO A 156 23.97 -6.99 -2.95
C PRO A 156 23.74 -5.89 -4.00
N ARG A 157 24.82 -5.36 -4.58
CA ARG A 157 24.71 -4.35 -5.65
C ARG A 157 24.25 -4.96 -6.97
N GLY A 158 24.68 -6.19 -7.26
CA GLY A 158 24.14 -6.98 -8.37
C GLY A 158 22.66 -7.33 -8.18
N VAL A 159 22.26 -7.71 -6.96
CA VAL A 159 20.85 -7.95 -6.59
C VAL A 159 20.02 -6.68 -6.77
N TYR A 160 20.51 -5.53 -6.31
CA TYR A 160 19.85 -4.23 -6.56
C TYR A 160 19.62 -4.00 -8.04
N TRP A 161 20.65 -4.19 -8.89
CA TRP A 161 20.52 -4.06 -10.34
C TRP A 161 19.48 -5.03 -10.91
N ALA A 162 19.49 -6.28 -10.46
CA ALA A 162 18.54 -7.30 -10.91
C ALA A 162 17.09 -6.91 -10.56
N VAL A 163 16.84 -6.40 -9.35
CA VAL A 163 15.52 -5.89 -8.93
C VAL A 163 15.11 -4.74 -9.83
N VAL A 164 15.95 -3.73 -10.01
CA VAL A 164 15.67 -2.53 -10.82
C VAL A 164 15.35 -2.90 -12.27
N THR A 165 16.05 -3.90 -12.81
CA THR A 165 15.87 -4.37 -14.19
C THR A 165 14.60 -5.22 -14.35
N LEU A 166 14.37 -6.21 -13.46
CA LEU A 166 13.18 -7.07 -13.49
C LEU A 166 11.88 -6.32 -13.24
N THR A 167 11.93 -5.27 -12.41
CA THR A 167 10.77 -4.39 -12.18
C THR A 167 10.58 -3.34 -13.27
N THR A 168 11.41 -3.34 -14.32
CA THR A 168 11.38 -2.40 -15.46
C THR A 168 11.59 -0.92 -15.07
N VAL A 169 12.18 -0.64 -13.90
CA VAL A 169 12.50 0.74 -13.45
C VAL A 169 13.67 1.32 -14.25
N GLY A 170 14.80 0.58 -14.33
CA GLY A 170 15.93 0.92 -15.21
C GLY A 170 16.59 2.26 -14.90
N TYR A 171 17.05 2.52 -13.68
CA TYR A 171 17.73 3.77 -13.32
C TYR A 171 18.99 4.06 -14.16
N GLY A 172 19.66 3.04 -14.67
CA GLY A 172 20.86 3.19 -15.50
C GLY A 172 22.13 3.58 -14.72
N ASP A 173 22.08 3.59 -13.40
CA ASP A 173 23.22 3.87 -12.52
C ASP A 173 24.26 2.74 -12.49
N ILE A 174 23.84 1.52 -12.82
CA ILE A 174 24.66 0.34 -13.05
C ILE A 174 24.10 -0.36 -14.29
N ALA A 175 24.99 -0.70 -15.23
CA ALA A 175 24.60 -1.41 -16.45
C ALA A 175 25.75 -2.34 -16.90
N PRO A 176 25.42 -3.52 -17.52
CA PRO A 176 26.43 -4.40 -18.05
C PRO A 176 27.17 -3.79 -19.25
N VAL A 177 28.49 -3.92 -19.28
CA VAL A 177 29.35 -3.40 -20.34
C VAL A 177 29.95 -4.53 -21.19
N THR A 178 30.02 -5.78 -20.67
CA THR A 178 30.52 -6.91 -21.43
C THR A 178 29.45 -7.50 -22.34
N ALA A 179 29.84 -8.10 -23.46
CA ALA A 179 28.90 -8.76 -24.37
C ALA A 179 28.11 -9.89 -23.69
N LEU A 180 28.76 -10.65 -22.80
CA LEU A 180 28.11 -11.71 -22.04
C LEU A 180 27.11 -11.16 -21.02
N GLY A 181 27.48 -10.10 -20.28
CA GLY A 181 26.57 -9.45 -19.34
C GLY A 181 25.38 -8.80 -20.04
N GLN A 182 25.58 -8.18 -21.21
CA GLN A 182 24.50 -7.64 -22.02
C GLN A 182 23.53 -8.71 -22.55
N ALA A 183 24.06 -9.87 -22.95
CA ALA A 183 23.22 -11.01 -23.33
C ALA A 183 22.39 -11.54 -22.16
N LEU A 184 23.00 -11.70 -20.99
CA LEU A 184 22.29 -12.09 -19.76
C LEU A 184 21.24 -11.06 -19.37
N ALA A 185 21.58 -9.75 -19.45
CA ALA A 185 20.65 -8.67 -19.17
C ALA A 185 19.42 -8.71 -20.09
N SER A 186 19.61 -8.99 -21.37
CA SER A 186 18.51 -9.11 -22.34
C SER A 186 17.53 -10.22 -21.95
N VAL A 187 18.02 -11.37 -21.51
CA VAL A 187 17.18 -12.46 -21.00
C VAL A 187 16.42 -12.03 -19.74
N VAL A 188 17.10 -11.36 -18.81
CA VAL A 188 16.52 -10.86 -17.56
C VAL A 188 15.42 -9.84 -17.84
N MET A 189 15.63 -8.93 -18.79
CA MET A 189 14.63 -7.93 -19.20
C MET A 189 13.37 -8.59 -19.77
N ILE A 190 13.51 -9.62 -20.61
CA ILE A 190 12.38 -10.39 -21.16
C ILE A 190 11.63 -11.09 -20.02
N MET A 191 12.33 -11.70 -19.06
CA MET A 191 11.71 -12.34 -17.90
C MET A 191 10.92 -11.33 -17.04
N GLY A 192 11.36 -10.08 -16.99
CA GLY A 192 10.70 -9.02 -16.23
C GLY A 192 9.22 -8.84 -16.58
N TYR A 193 8.88 -8.93 -17.86
CA TYR A 193 7.47 -8.86 -18.31
C TYR A 193 6.63 -10.01 -17.72
N GLY A 194 7.16 -11.23 -17.71
CA GLY A 194 6.49 -12.39 -17.10
C GLY A 194 6.31 -12.22 -15.59
N ILE A 195 7.32 -11.67 -14.93
CA ILE A 195 7.30 -11.42 -13.48
C ILE A 195 6.22 -10.42 -13.09
N ILE A 196 5.94 -9.40 -13.90
CA ILE A 196 4.87 -8.44 -13.65
C ILE A 196 3.48 -9.05 -13.94
N ALA A 197 3.39 -9.88 -14.98
CA ALA A 197 2.11 -10.46 -15.42
C ALA A 197 1.54 -11.50 -14.44
N VAL A 198 2.40 -12.29 -13.77
CA VAL A 198 1.96 -13.38 -12.89
C VAL A 198 1.14 -12.90 -11.67
N PRO A 199 1.58 -11.95 -10.84
CA PRO A 199 0.77 -11.45 -9.73
C PRO A 199 -0.54 -10.84 -10.18
N THR A 200 -0.51 -10.10 -11.28
CA THR A 200 -1.73 -9.49 -11.87
C THR A 200 -2.72 -10.58 -12.27
N GLY A 201 -2.25 -11.65 -12.95
CA GLY A 201 -3.09 -12.78 -13.33
C GLY A 201 -3.66 -13.53 -12.12
N ILE A 202 -2.87 -13.75 -11.08
CA ILE A 202 -3.33 -14.41 -9.83
C ILE A 202 -4.44 -13.60 -9.18
N ILE A 203 -4.25 -12.29 -9.00
CA ILE A 203 -5.24 -11.41 -8.35
C ILE A 203 -6.51 -11.32 -9.20
N THR A 204 -6.37 -11.17 -10.51
CA THR A 204 -7.53 -11.09 -11.43
C THR A 204 -8.35 -12.39 -11.41
N ALA A 205 -7.70 -13.55 -11.38
CA ALA A 205 -8.40 -14.83 -11.28
C ALA A 205 -9.15 -14.96 -9.96
N GLU A 206 -8.57 -14.58 -8.83
CA GLU A 206 -9.24 -14.61 -7.52
C GLU A 206 -10.40 -13.62 -7.43
N LEU A 207 -10.28 -12.43 -8.03
CA LEU A 207 -11.37 -11.46 -8.11
C LEU A 207 -12.53 -11.99 -8.95
N ALA A 208 -12.25 -12.65 -10.08
CA ALA A 208 -13.27 -13.26 -10.91
C ALA A 208 -14.01 -14.38 -10.19
N LEU A 209 -13.31 -15.21 -9.41
CA LEU A 209 -13.90 -16.25 -8.56
C LEU A 209 -14.75 -15.65 -7.44
N ALA A 210 -14.25 -14.64 -6.72
CA ALA A 210 -14.99 -13.97 -5.65
C ALA A 210 -16.28 -13.31 -6.18
N HIS A 211 -16.24 -12.76 -7.40
CA HIS A 211 -17.43 -12.18 -8.03
C HIS A 211 -18.46 -13.26 -8.42
N ARG A 212 -18.00 -14.40 -8.93
CA ARG A 212 -18.88 -15.54 -9.26
C ARG A 212 -19.56 -16.09 -8.01
N ASP A 213 -18.84 -16.24 -6.91
CA ASP A 213 -19.40 -16.74 -5.65
C ASP A 213 -20.43 -15.75 -5.06
N ALA A 214 -20.19 -14.45 -5.18
CA ALA A 214 -21.15 -13.41 -4.75
C ALA A 214 -22.44 -13.42 -5.58
N VAL A 215 -22.34 -13.71 -6.88
CA VAL A 215 -23.49 -13.80 -7.79
C VAL A 215 -24.19 -15.16 -7.69
N ALA A 216 -23.46 -16.24 -7.34
CA ALA A 216 -23.99 -17.61 -7.29
C ALA A 216 -24.93 -17.90 -6.10
N HIS A 217 -25.00 -17.02 -5.10
CA HIS A 217 -25.85 -17.20 -3.92
C HIS A 217 -27.03 -16.21 -3.91
N ARG A 218 -27.99 -16.41 -4.81
CA ARG A 218 -29.30 -15.77 -4.65
C ARG A 218 -30.08 -16.48 -3.55
N LEU A 219 -30.39 -15.77 -2.48
CA LEU A 219 -31.31 -16.28 -1.45
C LEU A 219 -32.74 -16.12 -1.95
N CYS A 220 -33.49 -17.21 -1.97
CA CYS A 220 -34.91 -17.14 -2.24
C CYS A 220 -35.61 -16.42 -1.07
N GLU A 221 -36.26 -15.29 -1.36
CA GLU A 221 -36.96 -14.48 -0.33
C GLU A 221 -38.09 -15.25 0.34
N ALA A 222 -38.72 -16.22 -0.37
CA ALA A 222 -39.81 -16.99 0.20
C ALA A 222 -39.41 -18.14 1.10
N CYS A 223 -38.31 -18.83 0.85
CA CYS A 223 -37.92 -20.02 1.63
C CYS A 223 -36.49 -19.96 2.21
N GLY A 224 -35.75 -18.88 1.98
CA GLY A 224 -34.39 -18.66 2.52
C GLY A 224 -33.31 -19.60 1.98
N ILE A 225 -33.61 -20.42 0.95
CA ILE A 225 -32.63 -21.34 0.39
C ILE A 225 -31.70 -20.58 -0.57
N SER A 226 -30.42 -20.90 -0.52
CA SER A 226 -29.42 -20.40 -1.46
C SER A 226 -29.55 -21.14 -2.79
N GLU A 227 -29.85 -20.40 -3.87
CA GLU A 227 -29.89 -20.93 -5.24
C GLU A 227 -28.51 -20.71 -5.89
N SER A 228 -27.89 -21.79 -6.34
CA SER A 228 -26.57 -21.79 -6.96
C SER A 228 -26.61 -21.58 -8.47
N ASP A 229 -27.80 -21.71 -9.12
CA ASP A 229 -27.97 -21.48 -10.54
C ASP A 229 -28.38 -20.02 -10.78
N THR A 230 -27.44 -19.25 -11.32
CA THR A 230 -27.68 -17.83 -11.66
C THR A 230 -28.64 -17.61 -12.81
N ALA A 231 -28.90 -18.65 -13.62
CA ALA A 231 -29.84 -18.62 -14.74
C ALA A 231 -31.26 -19.06 -14.34
N ALA A 232 -31.43 -19.61 -13.12
CA ALA A 232 -32.71 -20.06 -12.63
C ALA A 232 -33.69 -18.88 -12.46
N LYS A 233 -34.84 -18.94 -13.11
CA LYS A 233 -35.93 -17.97 -12.94
C LYS A 233 -36.81 -18.28 -11.74
N TYR A 234 -36.84 -19.52 -11.30
CA TYR A 234 -37.68 -19.99 -10.20
C TYR A 234 -36.84 -20.79 -9.19
N CYS A 235 -37.17 -20.65 -7.90
CA CYS A 235 -36.54 -21.42 -6.85
C CYS A 235 -36.86 -22.91 -6.98
N ARG A 236 -35.86 -23.77 -7.06
CA ARG A 236 -35.99 -25.22 -7.17
C ARG A 236 -36.73 -25.90 -6.01
N ARG A 237 -36.82 -25.22 -4.84
CA ARG A 237 -37.46 -25.77 -3.66
C ARG A 237 -38.91 -25.35 -3.49
N CYS A 238 -39.20 -24.06 -3.71
CA CYS A 238 -40.58 -23.54 -3.45
C CYS A 238 -41.28 -22.98 -4.71
N GLY A 239 -40.59 -22.94 -5.86
CA GLY A 239 -41.18 -22.42 -7.10
C GLY A 239 -41.36 -20.90 -7.14
N HIS A 240 -40.88 -20.16 -6.12
CA HIS A 240 -40.95 -18.70 -6.07
C HIS A 240 -40.04 -18.10 -7.15
N GLU A 241 -40.51 -17.05 -7.83
CA GLU A 241 -39.73 -16.35 -8.84
C GLU A 241 -38.53 -15.65 -8.20
N LEU A 242 -37.34 -15.87 -8.77
CA LEU A 242 -36.09 -15.29 -8.30
C LEU A 242 -35.82 -14.03 -9.12
N ILE A 243 -35.98 -12.87 -8.50
CA ILE A 243 -35.73 -11.55 -9.09
C ILE A 243 -34.23 -11.21 -9.06
#